data_0d161b1828f4a61f20ed1c80eb93a61c
#
_entry.id   0d161b1828f4a61f20ed1c80eb93a61c
#
_cell.length_a   1.000
_cell.length_b   1.000
_cell.length_c   1.000
_cell.angle_alpha   90.00
_cell.angle_beta   90.00
_cell.angle_gamma   90.00
#
_symmetry.space_group_name_H-M   'P 1'
#
loop_
_entity.id
_entity.type
_entity.pdbx_description
1 polymer ?
#
loop_
_entity_poly.entity_id
_entity_poly.type
_entity_poly.pdbx_seq_one_letter_code
_entity_poly.pdbx_strand_id
1 'polypeptide(L)'
;MIYENNRFLNLLAEIGEQVVVILSTHIVEDVTDLCPRMAIIAKGEVLLTGEPLKAIAALKSRVWRKVVAKDVLARYQSEFNVLSTRLVGGRPVIHVYSEAQPEAGFEQIEPDLEDVYFQRLRAHAKAA
;
A
#
# COMPACT_ATOMS: atom_id res chain seq x y z
N MET A 1 10.33 -1.74 -15.45
CA MET A 1 10.72 -1.53 -14.90
C MET A 1 11.70 -1.71 -14.62
N ILE A 2 12.46 -1.54 -14.57
CA ILE A 2 13.26 -1.67 -14.29
C ILE A 2 14.37 -1.28 -14.01
N TYR A 3 15.23 -1.50 -13.75
CA TYR A 3 16.22 -1.10 -13.22
C TYR A 3 17.33 -1.73 -13.57
N GLU A 4 18.30 -1.36 -13.76
CA GLU A 4 19.38 -1.82 -14.07
C GLU A 4 20.34 -1.76 -13.06
N ASN A 5 20.18 -1.73 -11.98
CA ASN A 5 21.05 -1.66 -10.90
C ASN A 5 21.41 -3.03 -10.41
N ASN A 6 22.63 -3.33 -10.24
CA ASN A 6 23.11 -4.61 -9.74
C ASN A 6 22.59 -4.93 -8.35
N ARG A 7 22.42 -3.90 -7.54
CA ARG A 7 21.89 -4.06 -6.22
C ARG A 7 20.46 -4.61 -6.27
N PHE A 8 19.67 -4.13 -7.22
CA PHE A 8 18.32 -4.62 -7.40
C PHE A 8 18.31 -6.08 -7.85
N LEU A 9 19.20 -6.44 -8.77
CA LEU A 9 19.28 -7.82 -9.24
C LEU A 9 19.73 -8.76 -8.13
N ASN A 10 20.66 -8.34 -7.29
CA ASN A 10 21.10 -9.14 -6.15
C ASN A 10 19.96 -9.34 -5.16
N LEU A 11 19.17 -8.32 -4.95
CA LEU A 11 18.02 -8.40 -4.07
C LEU A 11 17.00 -9.41 -4.58
N LEU A 12 16.75 -9.40 -5.87
CA LEU A 12 15.85 -10.37 -6.48
C LEU A 12 16.35 -11.80 -6.31
N ALA A 13 17.66 -12.00 -6.44
CA ALA A 13 18.26 -13.31 -6.28
C ALA A 13 18.10 -13.83 -4.84
N GLU A 14 18.18 -12.94 -3.88
CA GLU A 14 18.01 -13.31 -2.49
C GLU A 14 16.56 -13.69 -2.16
N ILE A 15 15.60 -13.07 -2.81
CA ILE A 15 14.20 -13.34 -2.57
C ILE A 15 13.78 -14.68 -3.15
N GLY A 16 14.37 -15.08 -4.27
CA GLY A 16 14.04 -16.34 -4.89
C GLY A 16 13.20 -16.19 -6.15
N GLU A 17 13.12 -17.26 -6.91
CA GLU A 17 12.51 -17.20 -8.23
C GLU A 17 11.02 -17.21 -8.28
N GLN A 18 10.34 -17.62 -7.23
CA GLN A 18 8.90 -17.73 -7.24
C GLN A 18 8.18 -16.56 -6.60
N VAL A 19 8.88 -15.47 -6.41
CA VAL A 19 8.32 -14.29 -5.78
C VAL A 19 8.12 -13.21 -6.84
N VAL A 20 6.94 -12.63 -6.86
CA VAL A 20 6.69 -11.49 -7.73
C VAL A 20 7.06 -10.22 -6.98
N VAL A 21 7.80 -9.36 -7.62
CA VAL A 21 8.28 -8.15 -7.01
C VAL A 21 7.41 -6.98 -7.41
N ILE A 22 6.90 -6.26 -6.41
CA ILE A 22 6.08 -5.08 -6.63
C ILE A 22 6.90 -3.87 -6.24
N LEU A 23 7.21 -3.00 -7.17
CA LEU A 23 8.07 -1.87 -6.91
C LEU A 23 7.29 -0.60 -6.63
N SER A 24 6.38 -0.24 -7.45
CA SER A 24 5.47 0.83 -7.19
C SER A 24 4.48 0.73 -8.29
N THR A 25 3.19 0.59 -8.03
CA THR A 25 2.50 0.33 -9.13
C THR A 25 1.10 0.25 -9.10
N HIS A 26 0.47 0.42 -10.19
CA HIS A 26 -0.92 0.36 -10.45
C HIS A 26 -1.36 -1.00 -11.01
N ILE A 27 -0.48 -1.98 -11.09
CA ILE A 27 -0.87 -3.29 -11.62
C ILE A 27 -0.85 -4.37 -10.56
N VAL A 28 -1.10 -3.97 -9.33
CA VAL A 28 -1.06 -4.92 -8.21
C VAL A 28 -2.23 -5.89 -8.18
N GLU A 29 -3.32 -5.57 -8.84
CA GLU A 29 -4.48 -6.45 -8.81
C GLU A 29 -4.20 -7.82 -9.40
N ASP A 30 -3.44 -7.86 -10.49
CA ASP A 30 -3.13 -9.13 -11.13
C ASP A 30 -2.24 -10.00 -10.26
N VAL A 31 -1.44 -9.40 -9.43
CA VAL A 31 -0.54 -10.12 -8.55
C VAL A 31 -1.33 -10.95 -7.55
N THR A 32 -2.39 -10.37 -6.98
CA THR A 32 -3.21 -11.06 -6.00
C THR A 32 -3.80 -12.35 -6.55
N ASP A 33 -4.24 -12.31 -7.81
CA ASP A 33 -4.90 -13.46 -8.40
C ASP A 33 -3.94 -14.50 -8.95
N LEU A 34 -2.78 -14.09 -9.41
CA LEU A 34 -1.90 -14.97 -10.16
C LEU A 34 -0.68 -15.46 -9.41
N CYS A 35 -0.32 -14.81 -8.33
CA CYS A 35 0.94 -15.08 -7.69
C CYS A 35 0.79 -15.60 -6.28
N PRO A 36 1.38 -16.76 -5.98
CA PRO A 36 1.28 -17.33 -4.62
C PRO A 36 2.16 -16.58 -3.62
N ARG A 37 3.21 -15.92 -4.08
CA ARG A 37 4.11 -15.20 -3.18
C ARG A 37 4.54 -13.89 -3.82
N MET A 38 4.88 -12.92 -2.99
CA MET A 38 5.30 -11.61 -3.45
C MET A 38 6.36 -11.01 -2.54
N ALA A 39 7.00 -9.97 -3.02
CA ALA A 39 7.83 -9.10 -2.19
C ALA A 39 7.50 -7.65 -2.53
N ILE A 40 7.50 -6.79 -1.53
CA ILE A 40 7.33 -5.35 -1.72
C ILE A 40 8.69 -4.72 -1.48
N ILE A 41 9.17 -3.98 -2.45
CA ILE A 41 10.48 -3.37 -2.42
C ILE A 41 10.37 -1.87 -2.63
N ALA A 42 11.04 -1.10 -1.81
CA ALA A 42 11.12 0.34 -1.99
C ALA A 42 12.52 0.81 -1.63
N LYS A 43 13.08 1.67 -2.47
CA LYS A 43 14.41 2.26 -2.24
C LYS A 43 15.50 1.21 -2.02
N GLY A 44 15.41 0.10 -2.73
CA GLY A 44 16.40 -0.98 -2.63
C GLY A 44 16.26 -1.87 -1.42
N GLU A 45 15.18 -1.74 -0.67
CA GLU A 45 14.94 -2.55 0.51
C GLU A 45 13.68 -3.37 0.38
N VAL A 46 13.67 -4.56 0.96
CA VAL A 46 12.49 -5.40 1.01
C VAL A 46 11.66 -4.98 2.23
N LEU A 47 10.47 -4.51 2.00
CA LEU A 47 9.57 -4.10 3.08
C LEU A 47 8.69 -5.23 3.59
N LEU A 48 8.37 -6.17 2.72
CA LEU A 48 7.49 -7.28 3.06
C LEU A 48 7.70 -8.41 2.08
N THR A 49 7.71 -9.65 2.57
CA THR A 49 7.63 -10.82 1.70
C THR A 49 6.52 -11.71 2.22
N GLY A 50 5.91 -12.48 1.36
CA GLY A 50 4.88 -13.43 1.77
C GLY A 50 3.80 -13.61 0.73
N GLU A 51 2.65 -14.09 1.19
CA GLU A 51 1.52 -14.34 0.33
C GLU A 51 0.64 -13.09 0.23
N PRO A 52 0.25 -12.67 -0.97
CA PRO A 52 -0.56 -11.47 -1.13
C PRO A 52 -1.85 -11.49 -0.30
N LEU A 53 -2.56 -12.62 -0.30
CA LEU A 53 -3.82 -12.70 0.42
C LEU A 53 -3.64 -12.58 1.93
N LYS A 54 -2.55 -13.09 2.46
CA LYS A 54 -2.29 -12.97 3.89
C LYS A 54 -1.94 -11.53 4.26
N ALA A 55 -1.20 -10.85 3.40
CA ALA A 55 -0.86 -9.45 3.63
C ALA A 55 -2.12 -8.58 3.62
N ILE A 56 -3.02 -8.85 2.70
CA ILE A 56 -4.30 -8.13 2.62
C ILE A 56 -5.14 -8.43 3.87
N ALA A 57 -5.20 -9.68 4.28
CA ALA A 57 -5.97 -10.07 5.45
C ALA A 57 -5.50 -9.39 6.73
N ALA A 58 -4.22 -9.07 6.81
CA ALA A 58 -3.68 -8.36 7.97
C ALA A 58 -4.23 -6.94 8.10
N LEU A 59 -4.74 -6.37 7.02
CA LEU A 59 -5.33 -5.03 7.04
C LEU A 59 -6.86 -5.07 7.17
N LYS A 60 -7.45 -6.25 7.24
CA LYS A 60 -8.90 -6.37 7.30
C LYS A 60 -9.44 -5.58 8.49
N SER A 61 -10.51 -4.83 8.24
CA SER A 61 -11.18 -3.98 9.23
C SER A 61 -10.34 -2.77 9.66
N ARG A 62 -9.26 -2.48 8.95
CA ARG A 62 -8.36 -1.38 9.31
C ARG A 62 -8.17 -0.34 8.23
N VAL A 63 -8.86 -0.47 7.11
CA VAL A 63 -8.77 0.50 6.03
C VAL A 63 -10.12 1.17 5.84
N TRP A 64 -10.10 2.47 5.83
CA TRP A 64 -11.30 3.30 5.78
C TRP A 64 -11.18 4.28 4.63
N ARG A 65 -12.32 4.64 4.07
CA ARG A 65 -12.38 5.51 2.91
C ARG A 65 -13.29 6.70 3.19
N LYS A 66 -12.91 7.85 2.69
CA LYS A 66 -13.75 9.04 2.77
C LYS A 66 -13.49 9.94 1.58
N VAL A 67 -14.55 10.54 1.06
CA VAL A 67 -14.43 11.60 0.07
C VAL A 67 -14.38 12.92 0.83
N VAL A 68 -13.36 13.71 0.60
CA VAL A 68 -13.16 14.95 1.35
C VAL A 68 -13.05 16.13 0.40
N ALA A 69 -13.27 17.33 0.92
CA ALA A 69 -13.10 18.53 0.12
C ALA A 69 -11.62 18.85 -0.03
N LYS A 70 -11.26 19.47 -1.15
CA LYS A 70 -9.85 19.81 -1.41
C LYS A 70 -9.26 20.73 -0.35
N ASP A 71 -10.05 21.64 0.16
CA ASP A 71 -9.56 22.64 1.11
C ASP A 71 -9.29 22.06 2.50
N VAL A 72 -9.81 20.88 2.83
CA VAL A 72 -9.55 20.23 4.11
C VAL A 72 -8.63 19.02 3.99
N LEU A 73 -8.18 18.70 2.78
CA LEU A 73 -7.33 17.54 2.56
C LEU A 73 -6.06 17.57 3.41
N ALA A 74 -5.41 18.72 3.52
CA ALA A 74 -4.19 18.83 4.30
C ALA A 74 -4.42 18.49 5.78
N ARG A 75 -5.58 18.84 6.32
CA ARG A 75 -5.92 18.49 7.69
C ARG A 75 -5.95 16.97 7.87
N TYR A 76 -6.62 16.27 6.94
CA TYR A 76 -6.69 14.82 7.01
C TYR A 76 -5.31 14.19 6.88
N GLN A 77 -4.48 14.72 6.01
CA GLN A 77 -3.13 14.19 5.83
C GLN A 77 -2.26 14.37 7.06
N SER A 78 -2.50 15.41 7.85
CA SER A 78 -1.70 15.63 9.05
C SER A 78 -2.27 14.92 10.28
N GLU A 79 -3.58 14.73 10.35
CA GLU A 79 -4.21 14.15 11.55
C GLU A 79 -4.41 12.64 11.48
N PHE A 80 -4.46 12.07 10.31
CA PHE A 80 -4.74 10.64 10.16
C PHE A 80 -3.66 9.94 9.36
N ASN A 81 -3.62 8.62 9.45
CA ASN A 81 -2.67 7.82 8.68
C ASN A 81 -3.22 7.61 7.27
N VAL A 82 -3.12 8.63 6.44
CA VAL A 82 -3.60 8.55 5.06
C VAL A 82 -2.66 7.70 4.25
N LEU A 83 -3.16 6.59 3.72
CA LEU A 83 -2.38 5.68 2.89
C LEU A 83 -2.27 6.18 1.47
N SER A 84 -3.35 6.69 0.94
CA SER A 84 -3.37 7.17 -0.44
C SER A 84 -4.41 8.25 -0.62
N THR A 85 -4.21 9.09 -1.62
CA THR A 85 -5.15 10.12 -2.02
C THR A 85 -5.32 10.01 -3.52
N ARG A 86 -6.56 9.99 -3.97
CA ARG A 86 -6.87 9.81 -5.37
C ARG A 86 -7.99 10.75 -5.76
N LEU A 87 -7.97 11.32 -6.93
CA LEU A 87 -9.07 12.16 -7.39
C LEU A 87 -10.07 11.30 -8.16
N VAL A 88 -11.31 11.37 -7.75
CA VAL A 88 -12.40 10.67 -8.43
C VAL A 88 -13.48 11.70 -8.72
N GLY A 89 -13.75 11.98 -9.97
CA GLY A 89 -14.69 13.02 -10.35
C GLY A 89 -14.30 14.39 -9.82
N GLY A 90 -12.99 14.65 -9.70
CA GLY A 90 -12.49 15.92 -9.20
C GLY A 90 -12.48 16.07 -7.69
N ARG A 91 -12.91 15.04 -6.95
CA ARG A 91 -12.93 15.07 -5.49
C ARG A 91 -11.87 14.16 -4.91
N PRO A 92 -11.13 14.59 -3.90
CA PRO A 92 -10.15 13.71 -3.26
C PRO A 92 -10.85 12.58 -2.50
N VAL A 93 -10.38 11.36 -2.74
CA VAL A 93 -10.81 10.19 -2.00
C VAL A 93 -9.58 9.69 -1.24
N ILE A 94 -9.69 9.58 0.06
CA ILE A 94 -8.57 9.12 0.87
C ILE A 94 -8.85 7.75 1.46
N HIS A 95 -7.79 6.95 1.57
CA HIS A 95 -7.80 5.70 2.32
C HIS A 95 -6.96 5.93 3.56
N VAL A 96 -7.49 5.54 4.69
CA VAL A 96 -6.83 5.76 5.99
C VAL A 96 -6.68 4.44 6.72
N TYR A 97 -5.54 4.23 7.35
CA TYR A 97 -5.30 3.06 8.17
C TYR A 97 -5.64 3.40 9.61
N SER A 98 -6.58 2.67 10.19
CA SER A 98 -6.99 2.89 11.58
C SER A 98 -7.70 1.65 12.12
N GLU A 99 -7.49 1.34 13.38
CA GLU A 99 -8.14 0.19 14.01
C GLU A 99 -9.62 0.44 14.29
N ALA A 100 -10.03 1.69 14.36
CA ALA A 100 -11.43 2.06 14.59
C ALA A 100 -11.80 3.16 13.61
N GLN A 101 -13.10 3.42 13.48
CA GLN A 101 -13.55 4.49 12.59
C GLN A 101 -12.86 5.80 12.98
N PRO A 102 -12.10 6.40 12.05
CA PRO A 102 -11.30 7.59 12.41
C PRO A 102 -12.14 8.82 12.73
N GLU A 103 -13.27 8.95 12.03
CA GLU A 103 -14.12 10.12 12.14
C GLU A 103 -15.45 9.80 11.47
N ALA A 104 -16.49 10.54 11.75
CA ALA A 104 -17.78 10.35 11.09
C ALA A 104 -17.62 10.53 9.57
N GLY A 105 -18.30 9.74 8.81
CA GLY A 105 -18.23 9.79 7.35
C GLY A 105 -17.23 8.83 6.72
N PHE A 106 -16.35 8.25 7.51
CA PHE A 106 -15.47 7.21 6.98
C PHE A 106 -16.23 5.89 6.88
N GLU A 107 -15.99 5.18 5.79
CA GLU A 107 -16.60 3.89 5.57
C GLU A 107 -15.52 2.84 5.52
N GLN A 108 -15.73 1.73 6.20
CA GLN A 108 -14.77 0.62 6.19
C GLN A 108 -14.83 -0.08 4.84
N ILE A 109 -13.69 -0.37 4.26
CA ILE A 109 -13.62 -1.02 2.96
C ILE A 109 -12.77 -2.27 3.05
N GLU A 110 -12.93 -3.14 2.07
CA GLU A 110 -12.04 -4.29 1.93
C GLU A 110 -10.70 -3.80 1.42
N PRO A 111 -9.61 -4.09 2.10
CA PRO A 111 -8.30 -3.64 1.63
C PRO A 111 -7.86 -4.42 0.39
N ASP A 112 -6.97 -3.83 -0.37
CA ASP A 112 -6.35 -4.50 -1.51
C ASP A 112 -4.84 -4.45 -1.37
N LEU A 113 -4.14 -4.97 -2.35
CA LEU A 113 -2.68 -5.03 -2.30
C LEU A 113 -2.04 -3.65 -2.37
N GLU A 114 -2.69 -2.70 -3.01
CA GLU A 114 -2.21 -1.33 -3.05
C GLU A 114 -2.22 -0.71 -1.65
N ASP A 115 -3.27 -1.00 -0.86
CA ASP A 115 -3.33 -0.55 0.52
C ASP A 115 -2.18 -1.14 1.35
N VAL A 116 -1.85 -2.41 1.12
CA VAL A 116 -0.71 -3.05 1.78
C VAL A 116 0.58 -2.33 1.42
N TYR A 117 0.77 -2.04 0.14
CA TYR A 117 1.97 -1.37 -0.33
C TYR A 117 2.14 -0.01 0.36
N PHE A 118 1.10 0.81 0.35
CA PHE A 118 1.19 2.13 0.96
C PHE A 118 1.34 2.08 2.47
N GLN A 119 0.70 1.11 3.12
CA GLN A 119 0.83 0.96 4.56
C GLN A 119 2.28 0.59 4.93
N ARG A 120 2.89 -0.33 4.19
CA ARG A 120 4.27 -0.71 4.44
C ARG A 120 5.25 0.41 4.13
N LEU A 121 4.99 1.14 3.07
CA LEU A 121 5.83 2.27 2.70
C LEU A 121 5.80 3.35 3.79
N ARG A 122 4.62 3.63 4.33
CA ARG A 122 4.46 4.62 5.38
C ARG A 122 5.11 4.17 6.68
N ALA A 123 4.96 2.91 7.05
CA ALA A 123 5.58 2.37 8.25
C ALA A 123 7.11 2.41 8.15
N HIS A 124 7.65 2.12 6.97
CA HIS A 124 9.09 2.17 6.73
C HIS A 124 9.60 3.60 6.84
N ALA A 125 8.89 4.56 6.29
CA ALA A 125 9.28 5.97 6.35
C ALA A 125 9.31 6.47 7.80
N LYS A 126 8.38 6.02 8.64
CA LYS A 126 8.35 6.41 10.05
C LYS A 126 9.47 5.76 10.84
N ALA A 127 9.86 4.56 10.47
CA ALA A 127 10.91 3.84 11.19
C ALA A 127 12.30 4.39 10.86
N ALA A 128 12.43 5.02 9.71
CA ALA A 128 13.69 5.64 9.32
C ALA A 128 13.84 7.02 9.97
#